data_6103e69eed2e43d8577e72138ac234ca
#
_entry.id   6103e69eed2e43d8577e72138ac234ca
#
_cell.length_a   1.000
_cell.length_b   1.000
_cell.length_c   1.000
_cell.angle_alpha   90.00
_cell.angle_beta   90.00
_cell.angle_gamma   90.00
#
_symmetry.space_group_name_H-M   'P 1'
#
loop_
_entity.id
_entity.type
_entity.pdbx_description
1 polymer ?
#
loop_
_entity_poly.entity_id
_entity_poly.type
_entity_poly.pdbx_seq_one_letter_code
_entity_poly.pdbx_strand_id
1 'polypeptide(L)'
;HKMEREVFFITSEELLRLYPDLSPKERENKIVKEKKTVFLMKIGDKLSNGEKHDGRAPDYDDWELNGDILVWNEITECAFELSSMGIRVDKTSLMEQLKKCDAEDRLKYPYHQGIINGTLPLTVGGGIGQSRICMYMLEKAHIGEVQVSIWPDKMVDECKAHGIILL
;
A
#
# COMPACT_ATOMS: atom_id res chain seq x y z
N HIS A 1 11.35 13.59 -11.74
CA HIS A 1 10.93 13.71 -10.35
C HIS A 1 12.11 13.55 -9.40
N LYS A 2 12.17 14.41 -8.40
CA LYS A 2 13.05 14.19 -7.25
C LYS A 2 12.17 13.81 -6.07
N MET A 3 12.46 12.65 -5.50
CA MET A 3 11.86 12.30 -4.19
C MET A 3 12.38 13.26 -3.14
N GLU A 4 11.51 13.72 -2.25
CA GLU A 4 11.95 14.49 -1.09
C GLU A 4 12.87 13.65 -0.21
N ARG A 5 13.87 14.28 0.39
CA ARG A 5 14.81 13.60 1.30
C ARG A 5 14.16 13.26 2.64
N GLU A 6 13.20 14.08 3.04
CA GLU A 6 12.47 13.91 4.29
C GLU A 6 11.13 13.22 3.99
N VAL A 7 10.84 12.18 4.75
CA VAL A 7 9.58 11.45 4.67
C VAL A 7 8.70 11.89 5.83
N PHE A 8 7.48 12.27 5.54
CA PHE A 8 6.48 12.59 6.55
C PHE A 8 5.80 11.31 7.03
N PHE A 9 5.83 11.05 8.34
CA PHE A 9 5.23 9.87 8.95
C PHE A 9 3.85 10.21 9.51
N ILE A 10 2.86 9.37 9.21
CA ILE A 10 1.49 9.52 9.71
C ILE A 10 0.82 8.14 9.79
N THR A 11 -0.02 7.94 10.81
CA THR A 11 -0.86 6.75 10.89
C THR A 11 -2.17 6.94 10.15
N SER A 12 -2.80 5.84 9.75
CA SER A 12 -4.11 5.86 9.10
C SER A 12 -5.19 6.52 9.98
N GLU A 13 -5.11 6.35 11.31
CA GLU A 13 -6.01 6.99 12.28
C GLU A 13 -5.78 8.51 12.38
N GLU A 14 -4.53 8.97 12.43
CA GLU A 14 -4.20 10.40 12.41
C GLU A 14 -4.67 11.06 11.12
N LEU A 15 -4.50 10.36 10.00
CA LEU A 15 -4.96 10.83 8.69
C LEU A 15 -6.50 10.95 8.63
N LEU A 16 -7.23 10.00 9.24
CA LEU A 16 -8.68 10.10 9.41
C LEU A 16 -9.07 11.35 10.22
N ARG A 17 -8.39 11.60 11.34
CA ARG A 17 -8.67 12.75 12.21
C ARG A 17 -8.41 14.09 11.53
N LEU A 18 -7.38 14.16 10.67
CA LEU A 18 -7.09 15.38 9.90
C LEU A 18 -8.15 15.67 8.83
N TYR A 19 -8.71 14.64 8.22
CA TYR A 19 -9.65 14.77 7.11
C TYR A 19 -10.85 13.81 7.27
N PRO A 20 -11.70 14.00 8.28
CA PRO A 20 -12.75 13.02 8.63
C PRO A 20 -13.80 12.82 7.53
N ASP A 21 -14.07 13.85 6.74
CA ASP A 21 -15.12 13.82 5.70
C ASP A 21 -14.64 13.28 4.34
N LEU A 22 -13.36 12.98 4.20
CA LEU A 22 -12.78 12.48 2.95
C LEU A 22 -12.70 10.95 2.96
N SER A 23 -12.83 10.35 1.79
CA SER A 23 -12.52 8.92 1.59
C SER A 23 -11.02 8.63 1.82
N PRO A 24 -10.63 7.38 2.09
CA PRO A 24 -9.22 7.03 2.29
C PRO A 24 -8.31 7.53 1.18
N LYS A 25 -8.72 7.37 -0.09
CA LYS A 25 -7.92 7.80 -1.25
C LYS A 25 -7.81 9.34 -1.36
N GLU A 26 -8.87 10.06 -1.04
CA GLU A 26 -8.83 11.52 -1.02
C GLU A 26 -7.94 12.04 0.11
N ARG A 27 -7.94 11.37 1.28
CA ARG A 27 -7.01 11.66 2.39
C ARG A 27 -5.56 11.51 1.97
N GLU A 28 -5.23 10.37 1.32
CA GLU A 28 -3.89 10.14 0.76
C GLU A 28 -3.51 11.25 -0.22
N ASN A 29 -4.36 11.52 -1.21
CA ASN A 29 -4.11 12.56 -2.20
C ASN A 29 -3.83 13.91 -1.55
N LYS A 30 -4.59 14.26 -0.52
CA LYS A 30 -4.47 15.56 0.14
C LYS A 30 -3.16 15.69 0.92
N ILE A 31 -2.84 14.69 1.76
CA ILE A 31 -1.60 14.75 2.56
C ILE A 31 -0.35 14.60 1.70
N VAL A 32 -0.37 13.72 0.69
CA VAL A 32 0.78 13.49 -0.18
C VAL A 32 1.01 14.68 -1.12
N LYS A 33 -0.03 15.36 -1.57
CA LYS A 33 0.11 16.62 -2.33
C LYS A 33 0.83 17.69 -1.51
N GLU A 34 0.54 17.78 -0.21
CA GLU A 34 1.15 18.74 0.70
C GLU A 34 2.58 18.35 1.09
N LYS A 35 2.78 17.12 1.53
CA LYS A 35 4.04 16.62 2.11
C LYS A 35 4.99 15.99 1.09
N LYS A 36 4.55 15.76 -0.14
CA LYS A 36 5.27 15.18 -1.28
C LYS A 36 5.69 13.73 -1.10
N THR A 37 6.25 13.33 0.04
CA THR A 37 6.58 11.94 0.38
C THR A 37 6.06 11.62 1.79
N VAL A 38 5.24 10.58 1.88
CA VAL A 38 4.58 10.17 3.12
C VAL A 38 4.82 8.68 3.37
N PHE A 39 5.13 8.32 4.60
CA PHE A 39 5.05 6.95 5.09
C PHE A 39 3.77 6.80 5.90
N LEU A 40 2.76 6.18 5.29
CA LEU A 40 1.46 5.94 5.89
C LEU A 40 1.50 4.62 6.65
N MET A 41 1.29 4.67 7.96
CA MET A 41 1.46 3.55 8.88
C MET A 41 0.13 3.01 9.42
N LYS A 42 0.19 1.79 9.98
CA LYS A 42 -0.91 1.13 10.70
C LYS A 42 -2.14 0.93 9.83
N ILE A 43 -1.95 0.18 8.73
CA ILE A 43 -2.99 -0.11 7.76
C ILE A 43 -3.51 -1.53 7.98
N GLY A 44 -4.83 -1.71 8.00
CA GLY A 44 -5.46 -3.03 8.03
C GLY A 44 -6.61 -3.18 9.02
N ASP A 45 -6.50 -2.59 10.21
CA ASP A 45 -7.59 -2.61 11.19
C ASP A 45 -8.66 -1.55 10.89
N LYS A 46 -9.79 -1.66 11.58
CA LYS A 46 -10.84 -0.65 11.56
C LYS A 46 -10.38 0.60 12.32
N LEU A 47 -10.62 1.75 11.74
CA LEU A 47 -10.38 3.05 12.34
C LEU A 47 -11.53 3.41 13.30
N SER A 48 -11.39 4.53 14.00
CA SER A 48 -12.38 5.01 14.97
C SER A 48 -13.78 5.28 14.38
N ASN A 49 -13.88 5.46 13.07
CA ASN A 49 -15.16 5.57 12.36
C ASN A 49 -15.77 4.21 11.95
N GLY A 50 -15.11 3.10 12.27
CA GLY A 50 -15.57 1.73 11.95
C GLY A 50 -15.18 1.22 10.55
N GLU A 51 -14.59 2.05 9.71
CA GLU A 51 -14.11 1.69 8.37
C GLU A 51 -12.61 1.37 8.39
N LYS A 52 -12.14 0.61 7.41
CA LYS A 52 -10.71 0.41 7.19
C LYS A 52 -10.16 1.52 6.29
N HIS A 53 -8.90 1.90 6.51
CA HIS A 53 -8.21 2.77 5.55
C HIS A 53 -8.02 2.04 4.22
N ASP A 54 -7.48 0.83 4.29
CA ASP A 54 -7.31 -0.08 3.16
C ASP A 54 -7.33 -1.54 3.63
N GLY A 55 -7.53 -2.48 2.69
CA GLY A 55 -7.51 -3.92 2.97
C GLY A 55 -6.08 -4.44 3.16
N ARG A 56 -5.89 -5.25 4.20
CA ARG A 56 -4.65 -6.03 4.42
C ARG A 56 -5.00 -7.45 4.83
N ALA A 57 -4.23 -8.42 4.34
CA ALA A 57 -4.35 -9.80 4.77
C ALA A 57 -4.05 -9.92 6.27
N PRO A 58 -4.84 -10.69 7.04
CA PRO A 58 -4.64 -10.81 8.49
C PRO A 58 -3.46 -11.70 8.88
N ASP A 59 -2.87 -12.39 7.92
CA ASP A 59 -1.84 -13.41 8.12
C ASP A 59 -0.53 -13.08 7.39
N TYR A 60 -0.27 -11.81 7.13
CA TYR A 60 0.93 -11.35 6.45
C TYR A 60 1.69 -10.32 7.28
N ASP A 61 1.38 -9.03 7.17
CA ASP A 61 1.98 -7.99 7.99
C ASP A 61 1.21 -7.77 9.30
N ASP A 62 1.94 -7.46 10.37
CA ASP A 62 1.36 -6.90 11.59
C ASP A 62 0.79 -5.51 11.26
N TRP A 63 -0.50 -5.31 11.52
CA TRP A 63 -1.20 -4.07 11.16
C TRP A 63 -0.76 -2.86 11.99
N GLU A 64 -0.15 -3.09 13.15
CA GLU A 64 0.44 -2.03 13.96
C GLU A 64 1.87 -1.66 13.51
N LEU A 65 2.52 -2.52 12.71
CA LEU A 65 3.93 -2.42 12.34
C LEU A 65 4.17 -2.49 10.82
N ASN A 66 3.21 -2.00 10.05
CA ASN A 66 3.28 -1.88 8.59
C ASN A 66 3.19 -0.44 8.12
N GLY A 67 3.46 -0.23 6.85
CA GLY A 67 3.23 1.04 6.19
C GLY A 67 3.61 1.03 4.72
N ASP A 68 3.09 2.06 4.03
CA ASP A 68 3.29 2.27 2.60
C ASP A 68 4.01 3.58 2.35
N ILE A 69 4.96 3.59 1.43
CA ILE A 69 5.58 4.81 0.94
C ILE A 69 4.75 5.36 -0.22
N LEU A 70 4.17 6.52 0.00
CA LEU A 70 3.38 7.26 -0.97
C LEU A 70 4.15 8.51 -1.42
N VAL A 71 4.12 8.79 -2.72
CA VAL A 71 4.69 10.01 -3.30
C VAL A 71 3.66 10.75 -4.13
N TRP A 72 3.81 12.06 -4.25
CA TRP A 72 2.95 12.83 -5.16
C TRP A 72 3.43 12.65 -6.60
N ASN A 73 2.57 12.13 -7.44
CA ASN A 73 2.83 12.02 -8.87
C ASN A 73 2.22 13.22 -9.59
N GLU A 74 3.09 14.11 -10.09
CA GLU A 74 2.68 15.34 -10.78
C GLU A 74 2.03 15.06 -12.15
N ILE A 75 2.30 13.90 -12.76
CA ILE A 75 1.76 13.56 -14.08
C ILE A 75 0.31 13.09 -13.97
N THR A 76 0.03 12.26 -12.97
CA THR A 76 -1.31 11.71 -12.73
C THR A 76 -2.11 12.49 -11.69
N GLU A 77 -1.48 13.51 -11.08
CA GLU A 77 -2.04 14.36 -10.02
C GLU A 77 -2.68 13.59 -8.86
N CYS A 78 -2.02 12.52 -8.42
CA CYS A 78 -2.50 11.70 -7.31
C CYS A 78 -1.36 11.16 -6.44
N ALA A 79 -1.72 10.68 -5.25
CA ALA A 79 -0.83 9.89 -4.41
C ALA A 79 -0.52 8.56 -5.11
N PHE A 80 0.75 8.20 -5.13
CA PHE A 80 1.26 7.03 -5.83
C PHE A 80 2.09 6.18 -4.88
N GLU A 81 1.63 4.96 -4.62
CA GLU A 81 2.33 4.00 -3.77
C GLU A 81 3.52 3.40 -4.50
N LEU A 82 4.71 3.58 -3.94
CA LEU A 82 5.95 3.01 -4.46
C LEU A 82 6.35 1.71 -3.78
N SER A 83 6.05 1.58 -2.51
CA SER A 83 6.50 0.45 -1.69
C SER A 83 5.54 0.21 -0.55
N SER A 84 5.33 -1.06 -0.22
CA SER A 84 4.65 -1.50 0.99
C SER A 84 5.58 -2.39 1.79
N MET A 85 5.60 -2.21 3.12
CA MET A 85 6.51 -2.95 4.00
C MET A 85 5.93 -3.12 5.40
N GLY A 86 6.44 -4.11 6.12
CA GLY A 86 6.04 -4.36 7.49
C GLY A 86 6.87 -5.42 8.20
N ILE A 87 6.76 -5.43 9.51
CA ILE A 87 7.12 -6.58 10.31
C ILE A 87 6.01 -7.62 10.11
N ARG A 88 6.39 -8.87 9.82
CA ARG A 88 5.41 -9.93 9.62
C ARG A 88 4.78 -10.31 10.95
N VAL A 89 3.57 -10.86 10.88
CA VAL A 89 2.84 -11.29 12.08
C VAL A 89 3.69 -12.25 12.92
N ASP A 90 3.63 -12.03 14.24
CA ASP A 90 4.03 -12.99 15.23
C ASP A 90 2.82 -13.84 15.69
N LYS A 91 3.01 -14.70 16.68
CA LYS A 91 1.93 -15.51 17.23
C LYS A 91 0.75 -14.68 17.75
N THR A 92 1.03 -13.55 18.38
CA THR A 92 0.01 -12.72 19.03
C THR A 92 -0.79 -11.95 17.97
N SER A 93 -0.11 -11.20 17.13
CA SER A 93 -0.76 -10.41 16.07
C SER A 93 -1.47 -11.29 15.05
N LEU A 94 -0.91 -12.47 14.70
CA LEU A 94 -1.57 -13.44 13.84
C LEU A 94 -2.94 -13.87 14.40
N MET A 95 -2.97 -14.29 15.66
CA MET A 95 -4.22 -14.77 16.28
C MET A 95 -5.26 -13.66 16.40
N GLU A 96 -4.84 -12.46 16.82
CA GLU A 96 -5.73 -11.30 16.94
C GLU A 96 -6.30 -10.86 15.59
N GLN A 97 -5.45 -10.76 14.57
CA GLN A 97 -5.87 -10.33 13.24
C GLN A 97 -6.78 -11.35 12.55
N LEU A 98 -6.49 -12.66 12.68
CA LEU A 98 -7.38 -13.71 12.16
C LEU A 98 -8.76 -13.66 12.84
N LYS A 99 -8.81 -13.47 14.15
CA LYS A 99 -10.07 -13.33 14.89
C LYS A 99 -10.85 -12.09 14.44
N LYS A 100 -10.20 -10.95 14.24
CA LYS A 100 -10.84 -9.71 13.72
C LYS A 100 -11.42 -9.87 12.31
N CYS A 101 -10.97 -10.88 11.57
CA CYS A 101 -11.42 -11.17 10.20
C CYS A 101 -12.30 -12.42 10.09
N ASP A 102 -12.68 -13.05 11.21
CA ASP A 102 -13.40 -14.33 11.24
C ASP A 102 -12.72 -15.43 10.38
N ALA A 103 -11.38 -15.46 10.41
CA ALA A 103 -10.54 -16.33 9.58
C ALA A 103 -9.69 -17.32 10.38
N GLU A 104 -10.11 -17.67 11.60
CA GLU A 104 -9.41 -18.59 12.51
C GLU A 104 -9.30 -20.02 11.94
N ASP A 105 -10.15 -20.37 10.99
CA ASP A 105 -10.05 -21.63 10.25
C ASP A 105 -8.71 -21.83 9.53
N ARG A 106 -7.99 -20.73 9.22
CA ARG A 106 -6.66 -20.74 8.61
C ARG A 106 -5.57 -21.26 9.56
N LEU A 107 -5.79 -21.26 10.86
CA LEU A 107 -4.84 -21.76 11.86
C LEU A 107 -4.42 -23.22 11.60
N LYS A 108 -5.20 -24.00 10.87
CA LYS A 108 -4.90 -25.39 10.45
C LYS A 108 -3.74 -25.49 9.43
N TYR A 109 -3.39 -24.42 8.72
CA TYR A 109 -2.38 -24.47 7.67
C TYR A 109 -0.93 -24.50 8.23
N PRO A 110 0.02 -25.14 7.53
CA PRO A 110 1.39 -25.31 8.02
C PRO A 110 2.10 -24.00 8.36
N TYR A 111 1.91 -22.95 7.57
CA TYR A 111 2.48 -21.62 7.82
C TYR A 111 2.03 -21.06 9.18
N HIS A 112 0.72 -21.05 9.44
CA HIS A 112 0.16 -20.53 10.67
C HIS A 112 0.63 -21.35 11.89
N GLN A 113 0.62 -22.68 11.76
CA GLN A 113 1.15 -23.56 12.79
C GLN A 113 2.65 -23.34 13.05
N GLY A 114 3.43 -23.06 12.01
CA GLY A 114 4.84 -22.75 12.13
C GLY A 114 5.12 -21.48 12.95
N ILE A 115 4.28 -20.43 12.77
CA ILE A 115 4.37 -19.21 13.57
C ILE A 115 3.94 -19.47 15.02
N ILE A 116 2.80 -20.13 15.23
CA ILE A 116 2.26 -20.41 16.57
C ILE A 116 3.22 -21.23 17.41
N ASN A 117 3.86 -22.23 16.82
CA ASN A 117 4.77 -23.16 17.48
C ASN A 117 6.22 -22.63 17.52
N GLY A 118 6.51 -21.46 16.93
CA GLY A 118 7.85 -20.87 16.91
C GLY A 118 8.86 -21.67 16.08
N THR A 119 8.40 -22.46 15.10
CA THR A 119 9.26 -23.22 14.20
C THR A 119 9.67 -22.42 12.95
N LEU A 120 8.97 -21.31 12.67
CA LEU A 120 9.35 -20.32 11.68
C LEU A 120 10.00 -19.10 12.34
N PRO A 121 11.03 -18.51 11.74
CA PRO A 121 11.65 -17.29 12.27
C PRO A 121 10.70 -16.09 12.15
N LEU A 122 10.84 -15.12 13.04
CA LEU A 122 10.24 -13.80 12.88
C LEU A 122 10.92 -13.08 11.71
N THR A 123 10.14 -12.42 10.88
CA THR A 123 10.63 -11.79 9.65
C THR A 123 10.10 -10.37 9.47
N VAL A 124 10.84 -9.59 8.72
CA VAL A 124 10.45 -8.29 8.19
C VAL A 124 10.56 -8.35 6.66
N GLY A 125 9.73 -7.64 5.97
CA GLY A 125 9.83 -7.61 4.52
C GLY A 125 9.10 -6.43 3.92
N GLY A 126 9.39 -6.20 2.65
CA GLY A 126 8.74 -5.16 1.86
C GLY A 126 8.84 -5.47 0.39
N GLY A 127 7.90 -4.92 -0.37
CA GLY A 127 7.88 -4.94 -1.80
C GLY A 127 8.11 -3.55 -2.37
N ILE A 128 9.06 -3.42 -3.28
CA ILE A 128 9.26 -2.21 -4.06
C ILE A 128 8.64 -2.44 -5.43
N GLY A 129 7.69 -1.61 -5.81
CA GLY A 129 7.08 -1.65 -7.13
C GLY A 129 8.06 -1.19 -8.21
N GLN A 130 8.82 -2.09 -8.81
CA GLN A 130 9.85 -1.74 -9.81
C GLN A 130 9.28 -0.92 -10.95
N SER A 131 8.20 -1.37 -11.57
CA SER A 131 7.55 -0.63 -12.67
C SER A 131 6.93 0.69 -12.19
N ARG A 132 6.40 0.73 -10.97
CA ARG A 132 5.89 1.98 -10.37
C ARG A 132 7.00 3.00 -10.17
N ILE A 133 8.18 2.59 -9.66
CA ILE A 133 9.33 3.48 -9.55
C ILE A 133 9.80 3.96 -10.91
N CYS A 134 9.92 3.08 -11.91
CA CYS A 134 10.26 3.47 -13.27
C CYS A 134 9.26 4.48 -13.84
N MET A 135 7.96 4.22 -13.70
CA MET A 135 6.91 5.13 -14.14
C MET A 135 7.04 6.50 -13.46
N TYR A 136 7.24 6.53 -12.15
CA TYR A 136 7.40 7.77 -11.38
C TYR A 136 8.65 8.54 -11.78
N MET A 137 9.82 7.89 -11.82
CA MET A 137 11.11 8.54 -12.10
C MET A 137 11.26 9.03 -13.55
N LEU A 138 10.60 8.32 -14.49
CA LEU A 138 10.59 8.67 -15.91
C LEU A 138 9.42 9.58 -16.31
N GLU A 139 8.63 10.02 -15.33
CA GLU A 139 7.48 10.92 -15.56
C GLU A 139 6.48 10.36 -16.57
N LYS A 140 6.12 9.08 -16.40
CA LYS A 140 5.19 8.39 -17.29
C LYS A 140 3.75 8.45 -16.77
N ALA A 141 2.80 8.55 -17.71
CA ALA A 141 1.38 8.63 -17.39
C ALA A 141 0.73 7.24 -17.21
N HIS A 142 1.29 6.22 -17.84
CA HIS A 142 0.75 4.87 -17.78
C HIS A 142 1.84 3.83 -17.52
N ILE A 143 1.54 2.81 -16.72
CA ILE A 143 2.50 1.74 -16.37
C ILE A 143 2.98 0.97 -17.59
N GLY A 144 2.17 0.87 -18.63
CA GLY A 144 2.50 0.22 -19.89
C GLY A 144 3.60 0.91 -20.70
N GLU A 145 3.99 2.14 -20.35
CA GLU A 145 5.14 2.81 -20.96
C GLU A 145 6.49 2.29 -20.41
N VAL A 146 6.45 1.53 -19.32
CA VAL A 146 7.65 0.99 -18.63
C VAL A 146 7.57 -0.51 -18.39
N GLN A 147 6.45 -1.13 -18.70
CA GLN A 147 6.20 -2.56 -18.47
C GLN A 147 5.41 -3.14 -19.64
N VAL A 148 5.97 -4.15 -20.28
CA VAL A 148 5.28 -4.93 -21.32
C VAL A 148 4.15 -5.73 -20.69
N SER A 149 2.95 -5.67 -21.30
CA SER A 149 1.79 -6.46 -20.90
C SER A 149 0.80 -6.59 -22.06
N ILE A 150 -0.26 -7.34 -21.84
CA ILE A 150 -1.40 -7.41 -22.75
C ILE A 150 -2.45 -6.40 -22.30
N TRP A 151 -2.72 -5.41 -23.12
CA TRP A 151 -3.65 -4.33 -22.82
C TRP A 151 -4.93 -4.49 -23.65
N PRO A 152 -6.12 -4.19 -23.10
CA PRO A 152 -7.35 -4.14 -23.90
C PRO A 152 -7.25 -3.12 -25.05
N ASP A 153 -7.76 -3.47 -26.22
CA ASP A 153 -7.70 -2.61 -27.42
C ASP A 153 -8.19 -1.17 -27.14
N LYS A 154 -9.29 -1.03 -26.42
CA LYS A 154 -9.81 0.28 -26.01
C LYS A 154 -8.79 1.11 -25.24
N MET A 155 -8.03 0.50 -24.36
CA MET A 155 -6.98 1.18 -23.57
C MET A 155 -5.82 1.59 -24.47
N VAL A 156 -5.43 0.73 -25.39
CA VAL A 156 -4.38 1.03 -26.40
C VAL A 156 -4.77 2.24 -27.24
N ASP A 157 -6.00 2.27 -27.73
CA ASP A 157 -6.52 3.38 -28.54
C ASP A 157 -6.60 4.68 -27.75
N GLU A 158 -7.05 4.61 -26.49
CA GLU A 158 -7.12 5.76 -25.60
C GLU A 158 -5.72 6.33 -25.28
N CYS A 159 -4.77 5.47 -24.95
CA CYS A 159 -3.38 5.86 -24.69
C CYS A 159 -2.76 6.51 -25.93
N LYS A 160 -2.95 5.90 -27.11
CA LYS A 160 -2.45 6.42 -28.38
C LYS A 160 -3.04 7.80 -28.73
N ALA A 161 -4.33 8.01 -28.48
CA ALA A 161 -4.99 9.30 -28.69
C ALA A 161 -4.41 10.43 -27.82
N HIS A 162 -3.80 10.10 -26.70
CA HIS A 162 -3.13 11.03 -25.78
C HIS A 162 -1.60 11.03 -25.92
N GLY A 163 -1.05 10.39 -26.95
CA GLY A 163 0.39 10.34 -27.21
C GLY A 163 1.15 9.42 -26.25
N ILE A 164 0.47 8.54 -25.53
CA ILE A 164 1.06 7.55 -24.61
C ILE A 164 1.34 6.28 -25.40
N ILE A 165 2.60 5.85 -25.43
CA ILE A 165 3.05 4.67 -26.18
C ILE A 165 3.21 3.51 -25.18
N LEU A 166 2.37 2.50 -25.33
CA LEU A 166 2.47 1.26 -24.56
C LEU A 166 3.50 0.31 -25.18
N LEU A 167 4.30 -0.35 -24.35
CA LEU A 167 5.31 -1.33 -24.74
C LEU A 167 4.68 -2.69 -25.08
#